data_d4d10790bd8342693d90e37f8eabbb5b
#
_entry.id   d4d10790bd8342693d90e37f8eabbb5b
#
_cell.length_a   1.000
_cell.length_b   1.000
_cell.length_c   1.000
_cell.angle_alpha   90.00
_cell.angle_beta   90.00
_cell.angle_gamma   90.00
#
_symmetry.space_group_name_H-M   'P 1'
#
loop_
_entity.id
_entity.type
_entity.pdbx_description
1 polymer ?
#
loop_
_entity_poly.entity_id
_entity_poly.type
_entity_poly.pdbx_seq_one_letter_code
_entity_poly.pdbx_strand_id
1 'polypeptide(L)'
;MAFNLKNRHFLTLRDFSPREIGFLLKLSSDLKTAKYAGTEVPKLEGKDIALIFEKNSTRTRVGFEVAAFDQGARVTYLGPTGTHIGHKESVKDTARVLGRVYDAIEYRGFGQAVVEELAQYAGVPVYNGLTNEFHPTQILADFLTMQEHVEKPLRDVAYVFIGDAANNMGDSLLIGGAKMGMDVRLCAPKACWPNQAVQEEARALAAETGARITITDDVDTAVAGVDFVYTDVWVSMGEPKEKWAERIKLLMPYQVNAALMAKTGNPRARFMHCLPAFHNTETVVGKEIQETYGIDAMEVTEEVFESPASIVFDQAENRMHTIKAVLVATLGG
;
A
#
# COMPACT_ATOMS: atom_id res chain seq x y z
N MET A 1 16.52 -10.00 17.10
CA MET A 1 17.35 -10.87 16.25
C MET A 1 17.49 -10.14 14.92
N ALA A 2 18.71 -9.94 14.44
CA ALA A 2 18.93 -9.30 13.14
C ALA A 2 18.71 -10.31 12.02
N PHE A 3 18.10 -9.88 10.93
CA PHE A 3 17.91 -10.68 9.72
C PHE A 3 18.85 -10.20 8.63
N ASN A 4 19.39 -11.10 7.85
CA ASN A 4 20.12 -10.75 6.65
C ASN A 4 19.15 -10.76 5.46
N LEU A 5 18.70 -9.59 5.06
CA LEU A 5 17.84 -9.39 3.89
C LEU A 5 18.62 -8.88 2.67
N LYS A 6 19.96 -8.86 2.75
CA LYS A 6 20.81 -8.35 1.66
C LYS A 6 20.51 -9.05 0.34
N ASN A 7 20.34 -8.25 -0.70
CA ASN A 7 19.99 -8.65 -2.06
C ASN A 7 18.60 -9.31 -2.21
N ARG A 8 17.72 -9.25 -1.20
CA ARG A 8 16.34 -9.72 -1.33
C ARG A 8 15.51 -8.74 -2.17
N HIS A 9 14.66 -9.28 -3.02
CA HIS A 9 13.59 -8.53 -3.67
C HIS A 9 12.48 -8.21 -2.66
N PHE A 10 11.68 -7.17 -2.94
CA PHE A 10 10.49 -6.83 -2.16
C PHE A 10 9.27 -6.73 -3.11
N LEU A 11 8.74 -7.88 -3.50
CA LEU A 11 7.68 -7.98 -4.52
C LEU A 11 6.30 -8.08 -3.88
N THR A 12 6.17 -8.85 -2.82
CA THR A 12 4.95 -9.00 -2.01
C THR A 12 5.30 -9.26 -0.56
N LEU A 13 4.38 -9.03 0.39
CA LEU A 13 4.59 -9.41 1.79
C LEU A 13 4.52 -10.93 2.01
N ARG A 14 3.97 -11.69 1.05
CA ARG A 14 3.97 -13.16 1.12
C ARG A 14 5.37 -13.77 1.15
N ASP A 15 6.35 -13.06 0.56
CA ASP A 15 7.74 -13.52 0.44
C ASP A 15 8.54 -13.37 1.75
N PHE A 16 7.95 -12.74 2.77
CA PHE A 16 8.59 -12.47 4.06
C PHE A 16 7.88 -13.21 5.18
N SER A 17 8.65 -13.71 6.14
CA SER A 17 8.09 -14.23 7.39
C SER A 17 7.55 -13.10 8.27
N PRO A 18 6.62 -13.38 9.20
CA PRO A 18 6.15 -12.38 10.17
C PRO A 18 7.29 -11.71 10.96
N ARG A 19 8.37 -12.46 11.23
CA ARG A 19 9.55 -11.94 11.95
C ARG A 19 10.36 -10.97 11.07
N GLU A 20 10.51 -11.22 9.77
CA GLU A 20 11.18 -10.33 8.83
C GLU A 20 10.36 -9.05 8.62
N ILE A 21 9.03 -9.15 8.52
CA ILE A 21 8.15 -7.98 8.47
C ILE A 21 8.29 -7.16 9.76
N GLY A 22 8.24 -7.80 10.92
CA GLY A 22 8.47 -7.14 12.22
C GLY A 22 9.84 -6.47 12.34
N PHE A 23 10.88 -7.07 11.76
CA PHE A 23 12.21 -6.45 11.67
C PHE A 23 12.20 -5.19 10.79
N LEU A 24 11.55 -5.23 9.61
CA LEU A 24 11.42 -4.08 8.73
C LEU A 24 10.63 -2.94 9.40
N LEU A 25 9.53 -3.25 10.09
CA LEU A 25 8.75 -2.27 10.85
C LEU A 25 9.57 -1.60 11.96
N LYS A 26 10.32 -2.41 12.73
CA LYS A 26 11.20 -1.85 13.75
C LYS A 26 12.29 -0.96 13.14
N LEU A 27 12.94 -1.40 12.08
CA LEU A 27 13.96 -0.61 11.38
C LEU A 27 13.35 0.69 10.84
N SER A 28 12.11 0.65 10.34
CA SER A 28 11.39 1.85 9.88
C SER A 28 11.21 2.86 11.01
N SER A 29 10.77 2.41 12.17
CA SER A 29 10.59 3.25 13.36
C SER A 29 11.92 3.82 13.86
N ASP A 30 12.99 3.01 13.88
CA ASP A 30 14.33 3.46 14.29
C ASP A 30 14.89 4.53 13.34
N LEU A 31 14.75 4.34 12.02
CA LEU A 31 15.19 5.33 11.01
C LEU A 31 14.32 6.58 11.03
N LYS A 32 13.01 6.47 11.26
CA LYS A 32 12.10 7.62 11.45
C LYS A 32 12.54 8.44 12.66
N THR A 33 12.79 7.80 13.78
CA THR A 33 13.28 8.43 15.01
C THR A 33 14.62 9.14 14.78
N ALA A 34 15.57 8.46 14.13
CA ALA A 34 16.89 9.02 13.84
C ALA A 34 16.81 10.25 12.90
N LYS A 35 15.93 10.21 11.89
CA LYS A 35 15.69 11.36 11.00
C LYS A 35 15.20 12.59 11.78
N TYR A 36 14.17 12.43 12.61
CA TYR A 36 13.63 13.55 13.41
C TYR A 36 14.59 14.03 14.51
N ALA A 37 15.42 13.14 15.05
CA ALA A 37 16.46 13.52 16.01
C ALA A 37 17.69 14.16 15.36
N GLY A 38 17.80 14.17 14.02
CA GLY A 38 18.98 14.65 13.31
C GLY A 38 20.22 13.76 13.50
N THR A 39 20.02 12.48 13.83
CA THR A 39 21.09 11.49 14.09
C THR A 39 21.16 10.39 13.02
N GLU A 40 20.40 10.53 11.95
CA GLU A 40 20.40 9.57 10.86
C GLU A 40 21.76 9.46 10.18
N VAL A 41 22.24 8.25 9.99
CA VAL A 41 23.52 7.97 9.33
C VAL A 41 23.26 7.28 7.99
N PRO A 42 23.72 7.85 6.87
CA PRO A 42 23.60 7.24 5.55
C PRO A 42 24.20 5.83 5.48
N LYS A 43 23.49 4.88 4.87
CA LYS A 43 23.88 3.48 4.70
C LYS A 43 23.97 3.06 3.24
N LEU A 44 23.61 3.93 2.30
CA LEU A 44 23.52 3.64 0.88
C LEU A 44 24.41 4.58 0.03
N GLU A 45 25.47 5.10 0.62
CA GLU A 45 26.41 5.96 -0.10
C GLU A 45 26.98 5.23 -1.33
N GLY A 46 26.96 5.90 -2.47
CA GLY A 46 27.44 5.36 -3.75
C GLY A 46 26.50 4.38 -4.44
N LYS A 47 25.28 4.16 -3.91
CA LYS A 47 24.26 3.33 -4.53
C LYS A 47 23.46 4.13 -5.55
N ASP A 48 23.15 3.50 -6.69
CA ASP A 48 22.31 4.04 -7.76
C ASP A 48 21.06 3.16 -7.93
N ILE A 49 19.88 3.79 -7.94
CA ILE A 49 18.59 3.08 -7.99
C ILE A 49 17.78 3.57 -9.20
N ALA A 50 17.30 2.66 -10.05
CA ALA A 50 16.37 2.97 -11.13
C ALA A 50 14.94 2.94 -10.59
N LEU A 51 14.14 3.98 -10.89
CA LEU A 51 12.72 4.05 -10.57
C LEU A 51 11.92 4.00 -11.88
N ILE A 52 11.31 2.84 -12.17
CA ILE A 52 10.52 2.60 -13.38
C ILE A 52 9.04 2.83 -13.08
N PHE A 53 8.43 3.80 -13.78
CA PHE A 53 7.02 4.14 -13.61
C PHE A 53 6.27 4.02 -14.95
N GLU A 54 5.42 3.02 -15.08
CA GLU A 54 4.43 2.93 -16.17
C GLU A 54 3.11 3.64 -15.77
N LYS A 55 2.87 3.79 -14.45
CA LYS A 55 1.76 4.54 -13.87
C LYS A 55 2.29 5.70 -13.04
N ASN A 56 1.76 6.90 -13.26
CA ASN A 56 2.14 8.07 -12.47
C ASN A 56 1.84 7.88 -10.97
N SER A 57 2.70 8.41 -10.12
CA SER A 57 2.48 8.46 -8.67
C SER A 57 3.37 9.51 -8.03
N THR A 58 2.76 10.42 -7.29
CA THR A 58 3.50 11.39 -6.46
C THR A 58 4.10 10.69 -5.25
N ARG A 59 3.29 9.97 -4.45
CA ARG A 59 3.71 9.38 -3.17
C ARG A 59 4.77 8.30 -3.30
N THR A 60 4.60 7.37 -4.23
CA THR A 60 5.61 6.31 -4.43
C THR A 60 6.94 6.91 -4.91
N ARG A 61 6.88 7.84 -5.87
CA ARG A 61 8.07 8.52 -6.37
C ARG A 61 8.81 9.26 -5.25
N VAL A 62 8.11 10.16 -4.56
CA VAL A 62 8.70 10.94 -3.45
C VAL A 62 9.20 10.02 -2.35
N GLY A 63 8.46 8.96 -2.03
CA GLY A 63 8.85 7.99 -1.03
C GLY A 63 10.19 7.32 -1.32
N PHE A 64 10.42 6.86 -2.55
CA PHE A 64 11.70 6.27 -2.97
C PHE A 64 12.81 7.31 -3.11
N GLU A 65 12.54 8.46 -3.75
CA GLU A 65 13.54 9.52 -3.94
C GLU A 65 14.07 10.03 -2.59
N VAL A 66 13.18 10.42 -1.67
CA VAL A 66 13.59 10.96 -0.37
C VAL A 66 14.24 9.89 0.51
N ALA A 67 13.71 8.66 0.53
CA ALA A 67 14.33 7.56 1.26
C ALA A 67 15.77 7.28 0.77
N ALA A 68 15.99 7.29 -0.54
CA ALA A 68 17.31 7.10 -1.15
C ALA A 68 18.25 8.27 -0.80
N PHE A 69 17.80 9.51 -0.95
CA PHE A 69 18.61 10.71 -0.66
C PHE A 69 19.01 10.80 0.82
N ASP A 70 18.10 10.53 1.73
CA ASP A 70 18.40 10.50 3.17
C ASP A 70 19.50 9.51 3.51
N GLN A 71 19.62 8.44 2.75
CA GLN A 71 20.60 7.37 2.94
C GLN A 71 21.85 7.49 2.05
N GLY A 72 22.00 8.60 1.29
CA GLY A 72 23.16 8.86 0.45
C GLY A 72 23.16 8.17 -0.91
N ALA A 73 22.05 7.55 -1.30
CA ALA A 73 21.89 6.96 -2.63
C ALA A 73 21.42 8.00 -3.66
N ARG A 74 21.57 7.66 -4.94
CA ARG A 74 21.06 8.45 -6.08
C ARG A 74 19.96 7.67 -6.78
N VAL A 75 19.04 8.38 -7.42
CA VAL A 75 17.94 7.78 -8.18
C VAL A 75 17.90 8.31 -9.60
N THR A 76 17.47 7.45 -10.53
CA THR A 76 17.09 7.85 -11.88
C THR A 76 15.64 7.52 -12.09
N TYR A 77 14.82 8.54 -12.34
CA TYR A 77 13.41 8.37 -12.64
C TYR A 77 13.21 8.05 -14.13
N LEU A 78 12.62 6.90 -14.41
CA LEU A 78 12.26 6.42 -15.73
C LEU A 78 10.72 6.42 -15.83
N GLY A 79 10.17 7.54 -16.27
CA GLY A 79 8.71 7.77 -16.33
C GLY A 79 8.03 7.05 -17.50
N PRO A 80 6.69 7.19 -17.62
CA PRO A 80 5.88 6.51 -18.63
C PRO A 80 6.24 6.92 -20.07
N THR A 81 6.90 8.05 -20.23
CA THR A 81 7.39 8.56 -21.51
C THR A 81 8.91 8.56 -21.52
N GLY A 82 9.51 8.15 -22.62
CA GLY A 82 10.98 8.16 -22.78
C GLY A 82 11.68 6.84 -22.47
N THR A 83 10.95 5.78 -22.12
CA THR A 83 11.46 4.41 -22.01
C THR A 83 10.89 3.53 -23.10
N HIS A 84 11.59 2.45 -23.43
CA HIS A 84 11.17 1.47 -24.44
C HIS A 84 10.71 0.13 -23.85
N ILE A 85 10.56 0.08 -22.53
CA ILE A 85 10.23 -1.15 -21.76
C ILE A 85 8.91 -1.73 -22.27
N GLY A 86 8.93 -3.00 -22.66
CA GLY A 86 7.75 -3.70 -23.17
C GLY A 86 7.29 -3.29 -24.58
N HIS A 87 7.96 -2.31 -25.20
CA HIS A 87 7.60 -1.83 -26.54
C HIS A 87 8.62 -2.23 -27.62
N LYS A 88 9.85 -1.73 -27.50
CA LYS A 88 10.96 -2.04 -28.42
C LYS A 88 11.99 -2.97 -27.79
N GLU A 89 11.95 -3.10 -26.47
CA GLU A 89 12.86 -3.94 -25.69
C GLU A 89 12.03 -4.82 -24.75
N SER A 90 12.42 -6.09 -24.63
CA SER A 90 11.75 -7.02 -23.72
C SER A 90 12.01 -6.61 -22.25
N VAL A 91 11.07 -6.94 -21.35
CA VAL A 91 11.24 -6.75 -19.91
C VAL A 91 12.53 -7.43 -19.43
N LYS A 92 12.80 -8.62 -19.93
CA LYS A 92 13.99 -9.41 -19.64
C LYS A 92 15.30 -8.72 -20.03
N ASP A 93 15.36 -8.11 -21.21
CA ASP A 93 16.56 -7.43 -21.68
C ASP A 93 16.75 -6.11 -20.94
N THR A 94 15.68 -5.37 -20.71
CA THR A 94 15.69 -4.17 -19.85
C THR A 94 16.20 -4.52 -18.45
N ALA A 95 15.72 -5.61 -17.84
CA ALA A 95 16.19 -6.06 -16.53
C ALA A 95 17.72 -6.31 -16.50
N ARG A 96 18.23 -6.99 -17.53
CA ARG A 96 19.66 -7.29 -17.66
C ARG A 96 20.52 -6.04 -17.85
N VAL A 97 20.03 -5.08 -18.63
CA VAL A 97 20.73 -3.81 -18.84
C VAL A 97 20.77 -3.00 -17.56
N LEU A 98 19.60 -2.78 -16.94
CA LEU A 98 19.50 -1.96 -15.72
C LEU A 98 20.23 -2.60 -14.55
N GLY A 99 20.16 -3.92 -14.39
CA GLY A 99 20.87 -4.62 -13.31
C GLY A 99 22.41 -4.62 -13.44
N ARG A 100 22.97 -4.18 -14.58
CA ARG A 100 24.40 -3.95 -14.76
C ARG A 100 24.83 -2.51 -14.51
N VAL A 101 23.86 -1.60 -14.46
CA VAL A 101 24.08 -0.16 -14.31
C VAL A 101 23.70 0.32 -12.90
N TYR A 102 22.64 -0.26 -12.33
CA TYR A 102 22.08 0.14 -11.05
C TYR A 102 22.28 -0.95 -9.99
N ASP A 103 22.28 -0.53 -8.72
CA ASP A 103 22.34 -1.42 -7.56
C ASP A 103 20.97 -1.99 -7.19
N ALA A 104 19.88 -1.35 -7.63
CA ALA A 104 18.50 -1.81 -7.45
C ALA A 104 17.55 -1.18 -8.47
N ILE A 105 16.38 -1.81 -8.60
CA ILE A 105 15.30 -1.36 -9.49
C ILE A 105 14.01 -1.30 -8.70
N GLU A 106 13.29 -0.17 -8.75
CA GLU A 106 11.89 -0.08 -8.36
C GLU A 106 11.02 -0.13 -9.63
N TYR A 107 9.89 -0.80 -9.52
CA TYR A 107 8.90 -0.86 -10.59
C TYR A 107 7.51 -0.54 -10.06
N ARG A 108 6.85 0.42 -10.71
CA ARG A 108 5.43 0.73 -10.53
C ARG A 108 4.72 0.68 -11.87
N GLY A 109 3.83 -0.31 -12.04
CA GLY A 109 3.19 -0.55 -13.33
C GLY A 109 1.90 -1.34 -13.25
N PHE A 110 1.73 -2.24 -14.21
CA PHE A 110 0.48 -2.97 -14.40
C PHE A 110 0.53 -4.37 -13.80
N GLY A 111 1.17 -5.32 -14.46
CA GLY A 111 1.11 -6.73 -14.09
C GLY A 111 2.17 -7.15 -13.07
N GLN A 112 1.78 -8.00 -12.11
CA GLN A 112 2.72 -8.62 -11.18
C GLN A 112 3.80 -9.43 -11.91
N ALA A 113 3.44 -10.11 -13.01
CA ALA A 113 4.37 -10.87 -13.84
C ALA A 113 5.55 -10.01 -14.37
N VAL A 114 5.32 -8.72 -14.63
CA VAL A 114 6.39 -7.82 -15.11
C VAL A 114 7.45 -7.58 -14.02
N VAL A 115 7.03 -7.28 -12.80
CA VAL A 115 7.97 -7.06 -11.70
C VAL A 115 8.68 -8.35 -11.28
N GLU A 116 8.02 -9.50 -11.41
CA GLU A 116 8.63 -10.82 -11.18
C GLU A 116 9.66 -11.16 -12.27
N GLU A 117 9.38 -10.86 -13.53
CA GLU A 117 10.35 -11.01 -14.63
C GLU A 117 11.56 -10.09 -14.44
N LEU A 118 11.35 -8.82 -14.06
CA LEU A 118 12.44 -7.92 -13.68
C LEU A 118 13.30 -8.53 -12.57
N ALA A 119 12.69 -9.04 -11.50
CA ALA A 119 13.39 -9.66 -10.38
C ALA A 119 14.19 -10.89 -10.80
N GLN A 120 13.64 -11.71 -11.69
CA GLN A 120 14.29 -12.92 -12.18
C GLN A 120 15.58 -12.64 -12.96
N TYR A 121 15.65 -11.52 -13.71
CA TYR A 121 16.74 -11.27 -14.65
C TYR A 121 17.66 -10.10 -14.32
N ALA A 122 17.29 -9.24 -13.36
CA ALA A 122 18.07 -8.05 -13.03
C ALA A 122 19.41 -8.37 -12.34
N GLY A 123 19.47 -9.41 -11.51
CA GLY A 123 20.65 -9.73 -10.71
C GLY A 123 20.92 -8.75 -9.55
N VAL A 124 20.00 -7.80 -9.33
CA VAL A 124 19.99 -6.84 -8.23
C VAL A 124 18.61 -6.82 -7.58
N PRO A 125 18.46 -6.31 -6.34
CA PRO A 125 17.16 -6.17 -5.71
C PRO A 125 16.14 -5.43 -6.57
N VAL A 126 14.91 -5.96 -6.62
CA VAL A 126 13.77 -5.34 -7.28
C VAL A 126 12.66 -5.09 -6.27
N TYR A 127 12.08 -3.91 -6.32
CA TYR A 127 11.03 -3.44 -5.40
C TYR A 127 9.73 -3.18 -6.14
N ASN A 128 8.64 -3.74 -5.65
CA ASN A 128 7.30 -3.50 -6.17
C ASN A 128 6.73 -2.21 -5.55
N GLY A 129 6.74 -1.12 -6.31
CA GLY A 129 6.09 0.14 -5.94
C GLY A 129 4.56 0.11 -6.03
N LEU A 130 4.02 -0.69 -6.94
CA LEU A 130 2.62 -1.08 -7.11
C LEU A 130 2.47 -1.91 -8.39
N THR A 131 1.68 -2.97 -8.32
CA THR A 131 1.09 -3.66 -9.48
C THR A 131 -0.44 -3.66 -9.36
N ASN A 132 -1.12 -4.25 -10.35
CA ASN A 132 -2.57 -4.42 -10.27
C ASN A 132 -2.98 -5.40 -9.16
N GLU A 133 -2.08 -6.30 -8.79
CA GLU A 133 -2.32 -7.37 -7.82
C GLU A 133 -1.85 -7.00 -6.42
N PHE A 134 -0.71 -6.28 -6.28
CA PHE A 134 -0.10 -6.02 -4.96
C PHE A 134 0.51 -4.63 -4.82
N HIS A 135 0.45 -4.12 -3.57
CA HIS A 135 1.07 -2.87 -3.17
C HIS A 135 1.83 -3.01 -1.82
N PRO A 136 2.91 -3.83 -1.77
CA PRO A 136 3.56 -4.19 -0.51
C PRO A 136 4.15 -3.01 0.25
N THR A 137 4.63 -1.97 -0.44
CA THR A 137 5.17 -0.76 0.19
C THR A 137 4.09 0.05 0.91
N GLN A 138 2.82 -0.04 0.47
CA GLN A 138 1.70 0.57 1.17
C GLN A 138 1.40 -0.19 2.47
N ILE A 139 1.25 -1.51 2.38
CA ILE A 139 0.86 -2.31 3.54
C ILE A 139 1.90 -2.25 4.66
N LEU A 140 3.19 -2.21 4.32
CA LEU A 140 4.24 -2.04 5.32
C LEU A 140 4.10 -0.69 6.06
N ALA A 141 3.78 0.38 5.31
CA ALA A 141 3.51 1.70 5.89
C ALA A 141 2.23 1.72 6.75
N ASP A 142 1.19 1.02 6.29
CA ASP A 142 -0.07 0.90 7.02
C ASP A 142 0.16 0.23 8.38
N PHE A 143 0.94 -0.85 8.42
CA PHE A 143 1.27 -1.55 9.66
C PHE A 143 2.13 -0.70 10.60
N LEU A 144 3.09 0.08 10.08
CA LEU A 144 3.83 1.04 10.90
C LEU A 144 2.90 2.09 11.50
N THR A 145 2.00 2.65 10.68
CA THR A 145 1.01 3.64 11.13
C THR A 145 0.06 3.05 12.17
N MET A 146 -0.43 1.83 11.97
CA MET A 146 -1.25 1.15 12.97
C MET A 146 -0.51 1.00 14.29
N GLN A 147 0.77 0.59 14.28
CA GLN A 147 1.59 0.47 15.48
C GLN A 147 1.80 1.80 16.22
N GLU A 148 1.88 2.92 15.49
CA GLU A 148 2.05 4.26 16.06
C GLU A 148 0.76 4.78 16.73
N HIS A 149 -0.41 4.27 16.34
CA HIS A 149 -1.71 4.76 16.81
C HIS A 149 -2.45 3.82 17.78
N VAL A 150 -1.88 2.65 18.11
CA VAL A 150 -2.44 1.74 19.11
C VAL A 150 -1.38 1.19 20.05
N GLU A 151 -1.74 0.99 21.34
CA GLU A 151 -0.85 0.43 22.35
C GLU A 151 -1.03 -1.09 22.47
N LYS A 152 -1.01 -1.80 21.33
CA LYS A 152 -1.12 -3.25 21.30
C LYS A 152 -0.36 -3.85 20.11
N PRO A 153 0.09 -5.11 20.21
CA PRO A 153 0.79 -5.75 19.10
C PRO A 153 -0.15 -5.95 17.89
N LEU A 154 0.41 -5.96 16.68
CA LEU A 154 -0.37 -6.08 15.44
C LEU A 154 -1.32 -7.28 15.43
N ARG A 155 -0.94 -8.42 16.00
CA ARG A 155 -1.83 -9.60 16.08
C ARG A 155 -3.14 -9.36 16.83
N ASP A 156 -3.20 -8.34 17.68
CA ASP A 156 -4.38 -7.96 18.46
C ASP A 156 -5.14 -6.77 17.83
N VAL A 157 -4.64 -6.24 16.72
CA VAL A 157 -5.27 -5.16 15.95
C VAL A 157 -6.37 -5.73 15.06
N ALA A 158 -7.52 -5.07 15.06
CA ALA A 158 -8.62 -5.32 14.15
C ALA A 158 -8.77 -4.16 13.17
N TYR A 159 -8.85 -4.44 11.88
CA TYR A 159 -9.16 -3.44 10.88
C TYR A 159 -10.16 -3.95 9.84
N VAL A 160 -10.94 -3.03 9.31
CA VAL A 160 -11.83 -3.28 8.18
C VAL A 160 -11.38 -2.47 6.97
N PHE A 161 -11.24 -3.14 5.82
CA PHE A 161 -11.20 -2.47 4.52
C PHE A 161 -12.60 -2.49 3.93
N ILE A 162 -13.13 -1.31 3.58
CA ILE A 162 -14.52 -1.17 3.13
C ILE A 162 -14.57 -0.47 1.77
N GLY A 163 -15.33 -1.02 0.83
CA GLY A 163 -15.48 -0.50 -0.53
C GLY A 163 -15.21 -1.56 -1.59
N ASP A 164 -14.36 -1.27 -2.60
CA ASP A 164 -13.95 -2.23 -3.62
C ASP A 164 -12.75 -3.05 -3.12
N ALA A 165 -12.99 -4.27 -2.69
CA ALA A 165 -11.94 -5.17 -2.21
C ALA A 165 -11.35 -6.07 -3.30
N ALA A 166 -11.82 -5.99 -4.56
CA ALA A 166 -11.28 -6.73 -5.69
C ALA A 166 -10.15 -5.98 -6.40
N ASN A 167 -9.24 -5.38 -5.63
CA ASN A 167 -8.11 -4.61 -6.14
C ASN A 167 -6.83 -4.92 -5.34
N ASN A 168 -5.71 -4.31 -5.74
CA ASN A 168 -4.41 -4.53 -5.10
C ASN A 168 -4.40 -4.19 -3.60
N MET A 169 -5.21 -3.23 -3.14
CA MET A 169 -5.29 -2.88 -1.73
C MET A 169 -6.03 -3.95 -0.92
N GLY A 170 -7.18 -4.42 -1.42
CA GLY A 170 -7.93 -5.53 -0.82
C GLY A 170 -7.07 -6.79 -0.70
N ASP A 171 -6.42 -7.18 -1.78
CA ASP A 171 -5.54 -8.35 -1.82
C ASP A 171 -4.33 -8.20 -0.88
N SER A 172 -3.66 -7.05 -0.92
CA SER A 172 -2.46 -6.81 -0.11
C SER A 172 -2.76 -6.70 1.38
N LEU A 173 -3.85 -6.04 1.76
CA LEU A 173 -4.31 -5.97 3.15
C LEU A 173 -4.69 -7.36 3.66
N LEU A 174 -5.45 -8.12 2.86
CA LEU A 174 -5.88 -9.47 3.24
C LEU A 174 -4.68 -10.40 3.49
N ILE A 175 -3.74 -10.46 2.57
CA ILE A 175 -2.53 -11.31 2.69
C ILE A 175 -1.60 -10.80 3.82
N GLY A 176 -1.35 -9.49 3.86
CA GLY A 176 -0.47 -8.89 4.87
C GLY A 176 -0.99 -9.08 6.29
N GLY A 177 -2.27 -8.80 6.52
CA GLY A 177 -2.89 -8.97 7.82
C GLY A 177 -3.00 -10.43 8.26
N ALA A 178 -3.33 -11.34 7.32
CA ALA A 178 -3.29 -12.78 7.57
C ALA A 178 -1.89 -13.24 8.00
N LYS A 179 -0.85 -12.73 7.33
CA LYS A 179 0.56 -13.02 7.65
C LYS A 179 0.95 -12.54 9.05
N MET A 180 0.44 -11.40 9.48
CA MET A 180 0.76 -10.81 10.78
C MET A 180 -0.16 -11.26 11.92
N GLY A 181 -1.09 -12.18 11.68
CA GLY A 181 -1.98 -12.75 12.69
C GLY A 181 -3.09 -11.80 13.15
N MET A 182 -3.45 -10.81 12.34
CA MET A 182 -4.40 -9.73 12.66
C MET A 182 -5.87 -10.16 12.52
N ASP A 183 -6.80 -9.33 13.00
CA ASP A 183 -8.23 -9.43 12.68
C ASP A 183 -8.50 -8.60 11.42
N VAL A 184 -8.60 -9.29 10.29
CA VAL A 184 -8.75 -8.68 8.96
C VAL A 184 -10.17 -8.84 8.48
N ARG A 185 -10.81 -7.72 8.20
CA ARG A 185 -12.18 -7.72 7.68
C ARG A 185 -12.23 -6.96 6.35
N LEU A 186 -12.81 -7.62 5.34
CA LEU A 186 -13.12 -6.99 4.06
C LEU A 186 -14.63 -6.85 3.96
N CYS A 187 -15.10 -5.62 3.82
CA CYS A 187 -16.52 -5.29 3.70
C CYS A 187 -16.80 -4.71 2.31
N ALA A 188 -17.43 -5.49 1.46
CA ALA A 188 -17.70 -5.14 0.07
C ALA A 188 -18.91 -5.85 -0.48
N PRO A 189 -19.57 -5.32 -1.54
CA PRO A 189 -20.51 -6.12 -2.32
C PRO A 189 -19.83 -7.39 -2.82
N LYS A 190 -20.56 -8.50 -2.95
CA LYS A 190 -19.98 -9.80 -3.37
C LYS A 190 -19.23 -9.73 -4.70
N ALA A 191 -19.66 -8.86 -5.62
CA ALA A 191 -18.98 -8.63 -6.90
C ALA A 191 -17.60 -7.95 -6.76
N CYS A 192 -17.32 -7.36 -5.60
CA CYS A 192 -16.09 -6.66 -5.26
C CYS A 192 -15.26 -7.40 -4.21
N TRP A 193 -15.46 -8.70 -4.04
CA TRP A 193 -14.59 -9.52 -3.18
C TRP A 193 -13.31 -9.92 -3.91
N PRO A 194 -12.19 -10.12 -3.20
CA PRO A 194 -10.98 -10.71 -3.77
C PRO A 194 -11.27 -12.01 -4.50
N ASN A 195 -10.47 -12.33 -5.48
CA ASN A 195 -10.62 -13.61 -6.15
C ASN A 195 -10.43 -14.79 -5.19
N GLN A 196 -10.98 -15.95 -5.54
CA GLN A 196 -11.01 -17.11 -4.67
C GLN A 196 -9.60 -17.58 -4.27
N ALA A 197 -8.62 -17.51 -5.17
CA ALA A 197 -7.25 -17.96 -4.89
C ALA A 197 -6.59 -17.10 -3.78
N VAL A 198 -6.79 -15.78 -3.80
CA VAL A 198 -6.29 -14.89 -2.76
C VAL A 198 -6.99 -15.16 -1.42
N GLN A 199 -8.30 -15.43 -1.43
CA GLN A 199 -9.04 -15.78 -0.22
C GLN A 199 -8.55 -17.11 0.40
N GLU A 200 -8.29 -18.12 -0.44
CA GLU A 200 -7.78 -19.42 0.00
C GLU A 200 -6.37 -19.30 0.59
N GLU A 201 -5.50 -18.53 -0.08
CA GLU A 201 -4.16 -18.22 0.43
C GLU A 201 -4.22 -17.53 1.79
N ALA A 202 -5.06 -16.51 1.93
CA ALA A 202 -5.23 -15.80 3.20
C ALA A 202 -5.71 -16.72 4.33
N ARG A 203 -6.65 -17.63 4.05
CA ARG A 203 -7.12 -18.62 5.03
C ARG A 203 -6.03 -19.62 5.42
N ALA A 204 -5.20 -20.04 4.46
CA ALA A 204 -4.05 -20.90 4.75
C ALA A 204 -3.04 -20.20 5.68
N LEU A 205 -2.70 -18.94 5.38
CA LEU A 205 -1.84 -18.12 6.25
C LEU A 205 -2.46 -17.91 7.64
N ALA A 206 -3.76 -17.66 7.71
CA ALA A 206 -4.48 -17.48 8.96
C ALA A 206 -4.44 -18.74 9.83
N ALA A 207 -4.51 -19.93 9.24
CA ALA A 207 -4.37 -21.19 9.97
C ALA A 207 -3.00 -21.34 10.64
N GLU A 208 -1.94 -20.78 10.03
CA GLU A 208 -0.58 -20.81 10.57
C GLU A 208 -0.32 -19.72 11.62
N THR A 209 -0.90 -18.54 11.44
CA THR A 209 -0.59 -17.34 12.23
C THR A 209 -1.59 -17.05 13.35
N GLY A 210 -2.78 -17.65 13.28
CA GLY A 210 -3.91 -17.35 14.15
C GLY A 210 -4.68 -16.10 13.78
N ALA A 211 -4.50 -15.56 12.56
CA ALA A 211 -5.28 -14.44 12.04
C ALA A 211 -6.78 -14.77 11.96
N ARG A 212 -7.61 -13.76 12.09
CA ARG A 212 -9.06 -13.87 11.90
C ARG A 212 -9.43 -13.17 10.59
N ILE A 213 -10.06 -13.91 9.68
CA ILE A 213 -10.45 -13.41 8.37
C ILE A 213 -11.97 -13.37 8.26
N THR A 214 -12.51 -12.18 7.99
CA THR A 214 -13.94 -11.98 7.69
C THR A 214 -14.09 -11.29 6.35
N ILE A 215 -14.86 -11.88 5.44
CA ILE A 215 -15.24 -11.26 4.16
C ILE A 215 -16.76 -11.24 4.11
N THR A 216 -17.35 -10.06 4.07
CA THR A 216 -18.79 -9.88 4.20
C THR A 216 -19.31 -8.69 3.40
N ASP A 217 -20.61 -8.69 3.11
CA ASP A 217 -21.36 -7.55 2.58
C ASP A 217 -22.14 -6.79 3.68
N ASP A 218 -22.11 -7.29 4.92
CA ASP A 218 -22.75 -6.67 6.08
C ASP A 218 -21.82 -5.69 6.78
N VAL A 219 -22.12 -4.39 6.62
CA VAL A 219 -21.32 -3.28 7.18
C VAL A 219 -21.33 -3.32 8.72
N ASP A 220 -22.47 -3.60 9.36
CA ASP A 220 -22.59 -3.54 10.81
C ASP A 220 -21.72 -4.61 11.48
N THR A 221 -21.72 -5.82 10.93
CA THR A 221 -20.82 -6.90 11.39
C THR A 221 -19.35 -6.57 11.13
N ALA A 222 -19.05 -6.00 9.96
CA ALA A 222 -17.66 -5.76 9.57
C ALA A 222 -16.98 -4.69 10.43
N VAL A 223 -17.66 -3.59 10.74
CA VAL A 223 -17.06 -2.44 11.44
C VAL A 223 -17.07 -2.57 12.97
N ALA A 224 -17.84 -3.50 13.53
CA ALA A 224 -18.02 -3.60 14.99
C ALA A 224 -16.68 -3.84 15.72
N GLY A 225 -16.30 -2.91 16.61
CA GLY A 225 -15.14 -3.03 17.50
C GLY A 225 -13.78 -2.93 16.82
N VAL A 226 -13.68 -2.53 15.54
CA VAL A 226 -12.38 -2.38 14.86
C VAL A 226 -11.59 -1.18 15.40
N ASP A 227 -10.27 -1.27 15.26
CA ASP A 227 -9.34 -0.17 15.56
C ASP A 227 -9.18 0.79 14.40
N PHE A 228 -9.25 0.24 13.17
CA PHE A 228 -9.06 1.02 11.95
C PHE A 228 -10.14 0.72 10.92
N VAL A 229 -10.66 1.79 10.32
CA VAL A 229 -11.53 1.76 9.14
C VAL A 229 -10.70 2.28 7.97
N TYR A 230 -10.51 1.43 6.96
CA TYR A 230 -9.70 1.72 5.79
C TYR A 230 -10.57 1.71 4.53
N THR A 231 -10.37 2.64 3.61
CA THR A 231 -10.99 2.62 2.28
C THR A 231 -10.02 3.08 1.20
N ASP A 232 -10.39 2.89 -0.05
CA ASP A 232 -9.67 3.35 -1.23
C ASP A 232 -10.67 3.82 -2.28
N VAL A 233 -10.21 4.52 -3.30
CA VAL A 233 -11.06 5.03 -4.39
C VAL A 233 -11.88 3.90 -5.01
N TRP A 234 -13.14 4.20 -5.32
CA TRP A 234 -14.05 3.23 -5.94
C TRP A 234 -13.78 3.00 -7.42
N VAL A 235 -13.09 3.95 -8.05
CA VAL A 235 -12.75 3.91 -9.47
C VAL A 235 -11.26 4.21 -9.61
N SER A 236 -10.53 3.27 -10.17
CA SER A 236 -9.09 3.43 -10.38
C SER A 236 -8.79 4.43 -11.49
N MET A 237 -7.65 5.12 -11.39
CA MET A 237 -7.19 6.02 -12.46
C MET A 237 -7.05 5.26 -13.78
N GLY A 238 -7.76 5.75 -14.82
CA GLY A 238 -7.75 5.16 -16.17
C GLY A 238 -8.93 4.23 -16.47
N GLU A 239 -9.86 3.99 -15.52
CA GLU A 239 -11.12 3.31 -15.84
C GLU A 239 -12.05 4.19 -16.69
N PRO A 240 -12.79 3.58 -17.65
CA PRO A 240 -13.76 4.31 -18.48
C PRO A 240 -14.86 4.98 -17.64
N LYS A 241 -15.20 6.22 -17.98
CA LYS A 241 -16.24 7.00 -17.26
C LYS A 241 -17.62 6.30 -17.25
N GLU A 242 -17.89 5.46 -18.22
CA GLU A 242 -19.14 4.69 -18.32
C GLU A 242 -19.36 3.75 -17.14
N LYS A 243 -18.27 3.27 -16.52
CA LYS A 243 -18.35 2.41 -15.33
C LYS A 243 -18.63 3.16 -14.04
N TRP A 244 -18.44 4.46 -14.02
CA TRP A 244 -18.53 5.25 -12.78
C TRP A 244 -19.91 5.24 -12.16
N ALA A 245 -20.96 5.43 -12.96
CA ALA A 245 -22.35 5.43 -12.47
C ALA A 245 -22.73 4.10 -11.79
N GLU A 246 -22.32 2.98 -12.39
CA GLU A 246 -22.57 1.65 -11.83
C GLU A 246 -21.78 1.44 -10.53
N ARG A 247 -20.50 1.81 -10.52
CA ARG A 247 -19.62 1.72 -9.35
C ARG A 247 -20.11 2.56 -8.19
N ILE A 248 -20.47 3.81 -8.44
CA ILE A 248 -21.03 4.72 -7.43
C ILE A 248 -22.29 4.12 -6.83
N LYS A 249 -23.23 3.67 -7.65
CA LYS A 249 -24.47 3.06 -7.16
C LYS A 249 -24.21 1.81 -6.32
N LEU A 250 -23.28 0.97 -6.73
CA LEU A 250 -22.92 -0.27 -6.04
C LEU A 250 -22.23 -0.01 -4.70
N LEU A 251 -21.34 0.97 -4.64
CA LEU A 251 -20.44 1.19 -3.51
C LEU A 251 -20.92 2.29 -2.54
N MET A 252 -21.89 3.11 -2.92
CA MET A 252 -22.44 4.16 -2.05
C MET A 252 -22.89 3.65 -0.65
N PRO A 253 -23.49 2.45 -0.49
CA PRO A 253 -23.79 1.90 0.83
C PRO A 253 -22.56 1.62 1.72
N TYR A 254 -21.36 1.62 1.13
CA TYR A 254 -20.06 1.36 1.79
C TYR A 254 -19.24 2.63 1.99
N GLN A 255 -19.82 3.82 1.76
CA GLN A 255 -19.15 5.09 2.00
C GLN A 255 -18.77 5.25 3.47
N VAL A 256 -17.53 5.61 3.75
CA VAL A 256 -17.07 5.94 5.09
C VAL A 256 -17.54 7.34 5.45
N ASN A 257 -18.48 7.44 6.37
CA ASN A 257 -19.04 8.67 6.90
C ASN A 257 -19.12 8.60 8.43
N ALA A 258 -19.53 9.69 9.07
CA ALA A 258 -19.61 9.77 10.54
C ALA A 258 -20.52 8.67 11.15
N ALA A 259 -21.63 8.33 10.48
CA ALA A 259 -22.55 7.28 10.94
C ALA A 259 -21.88 5.90 10.90
N LEU A 260 -21.10 5.59 9.85
CA LEU A 260 -20.33 4.36 9.76
C LEU A 260 -19.23 4.31 10.83
N MET A 261 -18.49 5.41 11.02
CA MET A 261 -17.47 5.48 12.08
C MET A 261 -18.08 5.26 13.47
N ALA A 262 -19.26 5.81 13.75
CA ALA A 262 -19.99 5.59 15.01
C ALA A 262 -20.41 4.12 15.21
N LYS A 263 -20.73 3.38 14.15
CA LYS A 263 -21.06 1.95 14.20
C LYS A 263 -19.91 1.06 14.66
N THR A 264 -18.67 1.52 14.61
CA THR A 264 -17.54 0.79 15.19
C THR A 264 -17.72 0.54 16.69
N GLY A 265 -18.46 1.42 17.39
CA GLY A 265 -18.58 1.40 18.85
C GLY A 265 -17.24 1.66 19.58
N ASN A 266 -16.16 1.95 18.83
CA ASN A 266 -14.84 2.24 19.36
C ASN A 266 -14.53 3.73 19.19
N PRO A 267 -14.54 4.54 20.26
CA PRO A 267 -14.30 5.99 20.19
C PRO A 267 -12.82 6.32 19.80
N ARG A 268 -11.95 5.32 19.78
CA ARG A 268 -10.54 5.47 19.36
C ARG A 268 -10.30 4.92 17.96
N ALA A 269 -11.33 4.46 17.25
CA ALA A 269 -11.18 4.00 15.88
C ALA A 269 -10.59 5.11 14.99
N ARG A 270 -9.63 4.73 14.14
CA ARG A 270 -8.95 5.65 13.22
C ARG A 270 -9.37 5.37 11.79
N PHE A 271 -9.41 6.44 10.99
CA PHE A 271 -9.66 6.36 9.56
C PHE A 271 -8.34 6.37 8.79
N MET A 272 -8.22 5.47 7.80
CA MET A 272 -7.05 5.29 6.93
C MET A 272 -7.47 5.32 5.46
N HIS A 273 -6.57 5.81 4.60
CA HIS A 273 -6.72 5.84 3.15
C HIS A 273 -5.35 5.95 2.48
N CYS A 274 -5.08 5.15 1.45
CA CYS A 274 -3.78 5.19 0.75
C CYS A 274 -3.54 6.45 -0.09
N LEU A 275 -4.57 7.26 -0.32
CA LEU A 275 -4.60 8.45 -1.16
C LEU A 275 -4.24 8.19 -2.65
N PRO A 276 -4.82 8.97 -3.59
CA PRO A 276 -5.72 10.12 -3.40
C PRO A 276 -7.11 9.69 -2.95
N ALA A 277 -7.88 10.62 -2.35
CA ALA A 277 -9.27 10.39 -1.93
C ALA A 277 -10.21 11.37 -2.62
N PHE A 278 -11.44 10.93 -2.90
CA PHE A 278 -12.51 11.77 -3.44
C PHE A 278 -13.50 12.14 -2.34
N HIS A 279 -13.06 13.02 -1.41
CA HIS A 279 -13.81 13.42 -0.22
C HIS A 279 -14.49 14.79 -0.35
N ASN A 280 -14.16 15.55 -1.41
CA ASN A 280 -14.74 16.87 -1.69
C ASN A 280 -14.66 17.23 -3.18
N THR A 281 -15.04 18.48 -3.50
CA THR A 281 -15.08 19.03 -4.86
C THR A 281 -13.90 19.92 -5.22
N GLU A 282 -12.80 19.91 -4.46
CA GLU A 282 -11.65 20.78 -4.73
C GLU A 282 -10.80 20.33 -5.92
N THR A 283 -10.91 19.07 -6.33
CA THR A 283 -10.21 18.53 -7.49
C THR A 283 -11.05 18.67 -8.77
N VAL A 284 -10.41 18.63 -9.94
CA VAL A 284 -11.10 18.59 -11.23
C VAL A 284 -12.07 17.40 -11.29
N VAL A 285 -11.61 16.23 -10.88
CA VAL A 285 -12.42 15.00 -10.87
C VAL A 285 -13.58 15.09 -9.87
N GLY A 286 -13.35 15.65 -8.68
CA GLY A 286 -14.42 15.86 -7.69
C GLY A 286 -15.54 16.78 -8.20
N LYS A 287 -15.19 17.86 -8.94
CA LYS A 287 -16.16 18.74 -9.60
C LYS A 287 -16.95 18.00 -10.68
N GLU A 288 -16.28 17.23 -11.53
CA GLU A 288 -16.93 16.43 -12.56
C GLU A 288 -17.92 15.42 -11.96
N ILE A 289 -17.57 14.80 -10.82
CA ILE A 289 -18.43 13.86 -10.09
C ILE A 289 -19.68 14.60 -9.58
N GLN A 290 -19.51 15.76 -8.96
CA GLN A 290 -20.62 16.57 -8.46
C GLN A 290 -21.55 16.99 -9.60
N GLU A 291 -21.01 17.51 -10.69
CA GLU A 291 -21.78 17.96 -11.85
C GLU A 291 -22.54 16.81 -12.53
N THR A 292 -21.91 15.62 -12.59
CA THR A 292 -22.47 14.47 -13.32
C THR A 292 -23.43 13.62 -12.48
N TYR A 293 -23.11 13.42 -11.20
CA TYR A 293 -23.80 12.46 -10.31
C TYR A 293 -24.48 13.12 -9.12
N GLY A 294 -24.25 14.42 -8.88
CA GLY A 294 -24.89 15.17 -7.78
C GLY A 294 -24.38 14.77 -6.39
N ILE A 295 -23.16 14.23 -6.29
CA ILE A 295 -22.55 13.84 -5.02
C ILE A 295 -21.26 14.63 -4.78
N ASP A 296 -21.03 15.05 -3.54
CA ASP A 296 -19.86 15.86 -3.16
C ASP A 296 -18.67 15.02 -2.72
N ALA A 297 -18.88 13.75 -2.39
CA ALA A 297 -17.86 12.81 -1.93
C ALA A 297 -18.20 11.40 -2.38
N MET A 298 -17.17 10.58 -2.62
CA MET A 298 -17.33 9.16 -3.00
C MET A 298 -17.06 8.22 -1.81
N GLU A 299 -15.88 7.65 -1.70
CA GLU A 299 -15.54 6.60 -0.74
C GLU A 299 -15.47 7.07 0.71
N VAL A 300 -15.26 8.35 0.94
CA VAL A 300 -15.21 8.97 2.27
C VAL A 300 -15.78 10.39 2.22
N THR A 301 -16.50 10.80 3.27
CA THR A 301 -16.98 12.17 3.40
C THR A 301 -15.87 13.09 3.92
N GLU A 302 -15.96 14.39 3.56
CA GLU A 302 -15.07 15.44 4.05
C GLU A 302 -15.03 15.48 5.59
N GLU A 303 -16.19 15.33 6.24
CA GLU A 303 -16.31 15.30 7.71
C GLU A 303 -15.39 14.25 8.35
N VAL A 304 -15.30 13.04 7.78
CA VAL A 304 -14.43 11.98 8.30
C VAL A 304 -12.98 12.21 7.90
N PHE A 305 -12.75 12.61 6.65
CA PHE A 305 -11.41 12.83 6.12
C PHE A 305 -10.64 13.91 6.88
N GLU A 306 -11.29 15.00 7.26
CA GLU A 306 -10.72 16.13 8.02
C GLU A 306 -10.87 15.97 9.55
N SER A 307 -11.45 14.87 10.03
CA SER A 307 -11.65 14.65 11.46
C SER A 307 -10.35 14.30 12.19
N PRO A 308 -10.30 14.47 13.54
CA PRO A 308 -9.19 13.98 14.35
C PRO A 308 -9.01 12.44 14.34
N ALA A 309 -9.97 11.69 13.82
CA ALA A 309 -9.84 10.24 13.62
C ALA A 309 -9.02 9.89 12.38
N SER A 310 -8.90 10.81 11.42
CA SER A 310 -8.14 10.61 10.19
C SER A 310 -6.63 10.65 10.45
N ILE A 311 -5.93 9.61 10.01
CA ILE A 311 -4.47 9.48 10.12
C ILE A 311 -3.82 9.27 8.74
N VAL A 312 -4.50 9.71 7.69
CA VAL A 312 -4.10 9.47 6.29
C VAL A 312 -2.76 10.14 5.93
N PHE A 313 -2.42 11.26 6.57
CA PHE A 313 -1.15 11.95 6.30
C PHE A 313 0.02 11.31 7.05
N ASP A 314 -0.17 10.81 8.27
CA ASP A 314 0.82 9.99 8.98
C ASP A 314 1.09 8.70 8.19
N GLN A 315 0.04 8.08 7.67
CA GLN A 315 0.11 6.92 6.80
C GLN A 315 0.89 7.21 5.51
N ALA A 316 0.63 8.34 4.87
CA ALA A 316 1.34 8.75 3.65
C ALA A 316 2.83 9.03 3.91
N GLU A 317 3.16 9.67 5.04
CA GLU A 317 4.54 9.91 5.47
C GLU A 317 5.29 8.60 5.73
N ASN A 318 4.65 7.67 6.41
CA ASN A 318 5.25 6.37 6.74
C ASN A 318 5.65 5.54 5.52
N ARG A 319 5.10 5.83 4.32
CA ARG A 319 5.58 5.25 3.06
C ARG A 319 7.07 5.49 2.84
N MET A 320 7.56 6.71 3.08
CA MET A 320 8.97 7.06 2.93
C MET A 320 9.83 6.31 3.96
N HIS A 321 9.39 6.24 5.22
CA HIS A 321 10.16 5.58 6.28
C HIS A 321 10.27 4.06 6.09
N THR A 322 9.18 3.42 5.66
CA THR A 322 9.19 1.97 5.41
C THR A 322 9.95 1.60 4.12
N ILE A 323 9.83 2.40 3.07
CA ILE A 323 10.66 2.25 1.87
C ILE A 323 12.15 2.38 2.24
N LYS A 324 12.51 3.38 3.04
CA LYS A 324 13.89 3.57 3.53
C LYS A 324 14.41 2.32 4.25
N ALA A 325 13.60 1.74 5.15
CA ALA A 325 13.97 0.52 5.85
C ALA A 325 14.18 -0.68 4.90
N VAL A 326 13.34 -0.82 3.88
CA VAL A 326 13.50 -1.87 2.85
C VAL A 326 14.81 -1.65 2.08
N LEU A 327 15.08 -0.43 1.63
CA LEU A 327 16.33 -0.10 0.92
C LEU A 327 17.57 -0.38 1.80
N VAL A 328 17.58 0.10 3.04
CA VAL A 328 18.70 -0.14 3.98
C VAL A 328 18.89 -1.61 4.28
N ALA A 329 17.82 -2.38 4.51
CA ALA A 329 17.91 -3.79 4.82
C ALA A 329 18.38 -4.66 3.66
N THR A 330 18.16 -4.23 2.41
CA THR A 330 18.46 -5.03 1.22
C THR A 330 19.70 -4.60 0.47
N LEU A 331 20.10 -3.31 0.55
CA LEU A 331 21.27 -2.73 -0.13
C LEU A 331 22.38 -2.30 0.84
N GLY A 332 22.04 -2.03 2.10
CA GLY A 332 22.99 -1.57 3.10
C GLY A 332 24.12 -2.57 3.34
N GLY A 333 25.31 -2.04 3.57
CA GLY A 333 26.51 -2.83 3.85
C GLY A 333 26.63 -3.22 5.32
#